data_bbe3b7cc414415aef6c711b0be2be9de
#
_entry.id   bbe3b7cc414415aef6c711b0be2be9de
#
_cell.length_a   1.000
_cell.length_b   1.000
_cell.length_c   1.000
_cell.angle_alpha   90.00
_cell.angle_beta   90.00
_cell.angle_gamma   90.00
#
_symmetry.space_group_name_H-M   'P 1'
#
loop_
_entity.id
_entity.type
_entity.pdbx_description
1 polymer ?
#
loop_
_entity_poly.entity_id
_entity_poly.type
_entity_poly.pdbx_seq_one_letter_code
_entity_poly.pdbx_strand_id
1 'polypeptide(L)'
;MELDQAFVWITTRRLKPGTRDDFARAWRPSEFPEGMLRAYECYSADGNEVVGISIWESAESRERFRLSEVEAERRRSMAPFVIEERAGFYTGRELKIPER
;
A
#
# COMPACT_ATOMS: atom_id res chain seq x y z
N MET A 1 -10.46 -10.05 14.74
CA MET A 1 -11.33 -8.86 14.85
C MET A 1 -11.95 -8.56 13.49
N GLU A 2 -13.26 -8.35 13.48
CA GLU A 2 -13.98 -7.96 12.30
C GLU A 2 -13.97 -6.44 12.18
N LEU A 3 -13.78 -5.94 10.96
CA LEU A 3 -13.84 -4.51 10.70
C LEU A 3 -15.18 -4.19 10.06
N ASP A 4 -16.05 -3.48 10.79
CA ASP A 4 -17.36 -3.06 10.27
C ASP A 4 -17.20 -2.04 9.15
N GLN A 5 -16.17 -1.21 9.24
CA GLN A 5 -15.83 -0.23 8.21
C GLN A 5 -14.34 -0.15 8.07
N ALA A 6 -13.87 -0.32 6.83
CA ALA A 6 -12.46 -0.23 6.51
C ALA A 6 -12.24 0.93 5.54
N PHE A 7 -11.21 1.70 5.82
CA PHE A 7 -10.76 2.76 4.92
C PHE A 7 -9.54 2.23 4.18
N VAL A 8 -9.65 2.12 2.86
CA VAL A 8 -8.69 1.37 2.06
C VAL A 8 -7.99 2.29 1.07
N TRP A 9 -6.69 2.09 0.93
CA TRP A 9 -5.88 2.76 -0.08
C TRP A 9 -5.20 1.67 -0.91
N ILE A 10 -5.48 1.67 -2.21
CA ILE A 10 -4.90 0.69 -3.13
C ILE A 10 -4.04 1.44 -4.14
N THR A 11 -2.80 0.98 -4.30
CA THR A 11 -1.90 1.50 -5.33
C THR A 11 -1.54 0.36 -6.27
N THR A 12 -1.52 0.66 -7.58
CA THR A 12 -1.08 -0.28 -8.59
C THR A 12 0.06 0.37 -9.35
N ARG A 13 1.21 -0.30 -9.39
CA ARG A 13 2.40 0.24 -10.05
C ARG A 13 2.96 -0.78 -11.02
N ARG A 14 3.38 -0.28 -12.18
CA ARG A 14 4.15 -1.08 -13.12
C ARG A 14 5.61 -0.72 -12.94
N LEU A 15 6.45 -1.74 -12.78
CA LEU A 15 7.85 -1.56 -12.48
C LEU A 15 8.73 -1.79 -13.71
N LYS A 16 9.90 -1.16 -13.72
CA LYS A 16 10.92 -1.47 -14.70
C LYS A 16 11.34 -2.93 -14.52
N PRO A 17 11.57 -3.67 -15.61
CA PRO A 17 11.98 -5.08 -15.50
C PRO A 17 13.22 -5.25 -14.62
N GLY A 18 13.19 -6.27 -13.76
CA GLY A 18 14.32 -6.61 -12.90
C GLY A 18 14.50 -5.74 -11.66
N THR A 19 13.54 -4.87 -11.35
CA THR A 19 13.67 -3.94 -10.22
C THR A 19 12.81 -4.30 -9.01
N ARG A 20 12.17 -5.46 -9.03
CA ARG A 20 11.25 -5.87 -7.95
C ARG A 20 11.87 -5.78 -6.56
N ASP A 21 13.07 -6.35 -6.38
CA ASP A 21 13.69 -6.38 -5.07
C ASP A 21 14.10 -5.00 -4.58
N ASP A 22 14.60 -4.16 -5.50
CA ASP A 22 14.94 -2.77 -5.19
C ASP A 22 13.70 -1.98 -4.80
N PHE A 23 12.61 -2.17 -5.56
CA PHE A 23 11.34 -1.53 -5.25
C PHE A 23 10.81 -1.99 -3.89
N ALA A 24 10.87 -3.29 -3.61
CA ALA A 24 10.36 -3.84 -2.34
C ALA A 24 11.06 -3.20 -1.14
N ARG A 25 12.38 -2.99 -1.24
CA ARG A 25 13.13 -2.32 -0.18
C ARG A 25 12.72 -0.85 -0.04
N ALA A 26 12.51 -0.17 -1.15
CA ALA A 26 12.11 1.24 -1.15
C ALA A 26 10.66 1.43 -0.68
N TRP A 27 9.80 0.47 -0.97
CA TRP A 27 8.38 0.51 -0.63
C TRP A 27 8.14 0.41 0.88
N ARG A 28 8.94 -0.38 1.57
CA ARG A 28 8.73 -0.60 3.00
C ARG A 28 9.05 0.67 3.78
N PRO A 29 8.12 1.20 4.57
CA PRO A 29 8.39 2.40 5.36
C PRO A 29 9.35 2.09 6.50
N SER A 30 10.06 3.10 6.97
CA SER A 30 10.98 2.98 8.11
C SER A 30 10.22 2.62 9.39
N GLU A 31 8.98 3.06 9.49
CA GLU A 31 8.08 2.71 10.58
C GLU A 31 6.64 2.69 10.05
N PHE A 32 5.82 1.84 10.64
CA PHE A 32 4.43 1.77 10.24
C PHE A 32 3.63 2.89 10.92
N PRO A 33 2.81 3.63 10.16
CA PRO A 33 2.10 4.78 10.71
C PRO A 33 0.98 4.38 11.65
N GLU A 34 0.68 5.27 12.58
CA GLU A 34 -0.46 5.12 13.47
C GLU A 34 -1.75 5.10 12.64
N GLY A 35 -2.66 4.20 12.98
CA GLY A 35 -3.93 4.06 12.26
C GLY A 35 -3.91 3.09 11.11
N MET A 36 -2.75 2.61 10.69
CA MET A 36 -2.66 1.54 9.71
C MET A 36 -2.91 0.20 10.40
N LEU A 37 -3.96 -0.49 9.99
CA LEU A 37 -4.37 -1.75 10.60
C LEU A 37 -3.80 -2.95 9.88
N ARG A 38 -3.71 -2.90 8.55
CA ARG A 38 -3.19 -3.98 7.72
C ARG A 38 -2.54 -3.39 6.48
N ALA A 39 -1.56 -4.09 5.95
CA ALA A 39 -0.93 -3.73 4.69
C ALA A 39 -0.53 -4.98 3.94
N TYR A 40 -0.69 -4.93 2.61
CA TYR A 40 -0.35 -6.06 1.75
C TYR A 40 0.47 -5.55 0.57
N GLU A 41 1.46 -6.35 0.22
CA GLU A 41 2.33 -6.10 -0.92
C GLU A 41 2.20 -7.31 -1.85
N CYS A 42 1.58 -7.13 -3.01
CA CYS A 42 1.25 -8.24 -3.90
C CYS A 42 1.91 -8.02 -5.26
N TYR A 43 2.63 -9.02 -5.74
CA TYR A 43 3.33 -8.94 -7.02
C TYR A 43 2.72 -9.88 -8.04
N SER A 44 2.73 -9.45 -9.31
CA SER A 44 2.39 -10.33 -10.43
C SER A 44 3.46 -11.42 -10.56
N ALA A 45 3.13 -12.49 -11.30
CA ALA A 45 4.04 -13.63 -11.45
C ALA A 45 5.38 -13.25 -12.05
N ASP A 46 5.40 -12.28 -12.99
CA ASP A 46 6.64 -11.81 -13.60
C ASP A 46 7.38 -10.77 -12.76
N GLY A 47 6.78 -10.31 -11.64
CA GLY A 47 7.39 -9.33 -10.77
C GLY A 47 7.34 -7.89 -11.29
N ASN A 48 6.69 -7.65 -12.43
CA ASN A 48 6.69 -6.33 -13.07
C ASN A 48 5.51 -5.45 -12.66
N GLU A 49 4.55 -6.00 -11.92
CA GLU A 49 3.44 -5.22 -11.38
C GLU A 49 3.31 -5.49 -9.90
N VAL A 50 3.04 -4.42 -9.15
CA VAL A 50 2.82 -4.53 -7.70
C VAL A 50 1.53 -3.83 -7.32
N VAL A 51 0.75 -4.49 -6.46
CA VAL A 51 -0.45 -3.92 -5.87
C VAL A 51 -0.21 -3.79 -4.38
N GLY A 52 -0.26 -2.56 -3.89
CA GLY A 52 -0.17 -2.27 -2.46
C GLY A 52 -1.57 -2.01 -1.93
N ILE A 53 -1.91 -2.65 -0.82
CA ILE A 53 -3.21 -2.46 -0.18
C ILE A 53 -2.95 -2.11 1.27
N SER A 54 -3.48 -0.99 1.73
CA SER A 54 -3.43 -0.64 3.14
C SER A 54 -4.84 -0.38 3.66
N ILE A 55 -5.07 -0.80 4.89
CA ILE A 55 -6.37 -0.68 5.56
C ILE A 55 -6.15 0.15 6.82
N TRP A 56 -6.99 1.18 6.99
CA TRP A 56 -6.83 2.22 8.00
C TRP A 56 -8.05 2.30 8.92
N GLU A 57 -7.82 2.72 10.15
CA GLU A 57 -8.90 2.91 11.11
C GLU A 57 -9.79 4.10 10.77
N SER A 58 -9.27 5.10 10.02
CA SER A 58 -10.02 6.28 9.63
C SER A 58 -9.46 6.87 8.35
N ALA A 59 -10.30 7.64 7.65
CA ALA A 59 -9.85 8.41 6.49
C ALA A 59 -8.81 9.46 6.89
N GLU A 60 -8.95 9.99 8.10
CA GLU A 60 -8.03 11.02 8.62
C GLU A 60 -6.62 10.48 8.81
N SER A 61 -6.48 9.28 9.42
CA SER A 61 -5.16 8.69 9.63
C SER A 61 -4.50 8.35 8.30
N ARG A 62 -5.28 7.87 7.33
CA ARG A 62 -4.80 7.60 5.98
C ARG A 62 -4.27 8.87 5.31
N GLU A 63 -5.04 9.97 5.37
CA GLU A 63 -4.63 11.24 4.78
C GLU A 63 -3.42 11.83 5.48
N ARG A 64 -3.36 11.71 6.79
CA ARG A 64 -2.21 12.18 7.56
C ARG A 64 -0.92 11.52 7.08
N PHE A 65 -0.97 10.20 6.88
CA PHE A 65 0.20 9.48 6.36
C PHE A 65 0.49 9.87 4.91
N ARG A 66 -0.54 9.91 4.06
CA ARG A 66 -0.37 10.22 2.64
C ARG A 66 0.34 11.56 2.43
N LEU A 67 0.10 12.51 3.31
CA LEU A 67 0.68 13.85 3.25
C LEU A 67 1.94 14.02 4.10
N SER A 68 2.42 12.94 4.71
CA SER A 68 3.57 13.00 5.62
C SER A 68 4.90 13.02 4.87
N GLU A 69 5.94 13.49 5.56
CA GLU A 69 7.30 13.49 5.03
C GLU A 69 7.83 12.07 4.83
N VAL A 70 7.43 11.15 5.71
CA VAL A 70 7.81 9.73 5.58
C VAL A 70 7.32 9.16 4.24
N GLU A 71 6.06 9.45 3.87
CA GLU A 71 5.51 9.00 2.60
C GLU A 71 6.19 9.71 1.42
N ALA A 72 6.48 11.00 1.55
CA ALA A 72 7.16 11.74 0.50
C ALA A 72 8.55 11.16 0.22
N GLU A 73 9.30 10.83 1.26
CA GLU A 73 10.60 10.17 1.11
C GLU A 73 10.48 8.79 0.49
N ARG A 74 9.50 8.01 0.94
CA ARG A 74 9.25 6.69 0.40
C ARG A 74 8.95 6.75 -1.09
N ARG A 75 8.13 7.72 -1.52
CA ARG A 75 7.82 7.94 -2.93
C ARG A 75 9.04 8.30 -3.75
N ARG A 76 9.91 9.15 -3.22
CA ARG A 76 11.16 9.51 -3.88
C ARG A 76 12.05 8.29 -4.07
N SER A 77 12.11 7.42 -3.06
CA SER A 77 12.93 6.21 -3.12
C SER A 77 12.38 5.18 -4.11
N MET A 78 11.06 5.12 -4.27
CA MET A 78 10.42 4.21 -5.21
C MET A 78 10.47 4.68 -6.66
N ALA A 79 10.46 6.00 -6.87
CA ALA A 79 10.30 6.61 -8.18
C ALA A 79 11.23 6.08 -9.28
N PRO A 80 12.52 5.79 -9.01
CA PRO A 80 13.40 5.27 -10.07
C PRO A 80 12.96 3.96 -10.68
N PHE A 81 12.14 3.18 -9.98
CA PHE A 81 11.76 1.83 -10.40
C PHE A 81 10.36 1.77 -11.00
N VAL A 82 9.60 2.86 -10.94
CA VAL A 82 8.20 2.88 -11.33
C VAL A 82 8.04 3.49 -12.72
N ILE A 83 7.32 2.77 -13.60
CA ILE A 83 6.98 3.25 -14.95
C ILE A 83 5.62 3.97 -14.91
N GLU A 84 4.67 3.42 -14.17
CA GLU A 84 3.30 3.89 -14.17
C GLU A 84 2.68 3.60 -12.80
N GLU A 85 1.83 4.52 -12.33
CA GLU A 85 1.20 4.39 -11.02
C GLU A 85 -0.25 4.83 -11.08
N ARG A 86 -1.12 4.07 -10.42
CA ARG A 86 -2.51 4.45 -10.18
C ARG A 86 -2.81 4.25 -8.71
N ALA A 87 -3.68 5.09 -8.16
CA ALA A 87 -4.11 4.97 -6.78
C ALA A 87 -5.61 5.14 -6.68
N GLY A 88 -6.20 4.46 -5.72
CA GLY A 88 -7.63 4.59 -5.42
C GLY A 88 -7.87 4.54 -3.92
N PHE A 89 -8.91 5.23 -3.49
CA PHE A 89 -9.33 5.26 -2.09
C PHE A 89 -10.75 4.72 -2.02
N TYR A 90 -10.95 3.78 -1.09
CA TYR A 90 -12.20 3.06 -0.99
C TYR A 90 -12.64 2.93 0.46
N THR A 91 -13.92 2.75 0.66
CA THR A 91 -14.45 2.32 1.96
C THR A 91 -15.15 0.98 1.76
N GLY A 92 -15.08 0.13 2.75
CA GLY A 92 -15.68 -1.18 2.67
C GLY A 92 -15.72 -1.83 4.03
N ARG A 93 -15.86 -3.12 4.04
CA ARG A 93 -15.87 -3.90 5.28
C ARG A 93 -15.14 -5.22 5.08
N GLU A 94 -14.62 -5.75 6.16
CA GLU A 94 -14.04 -7.07 6.15
C GLU A 94 -15.16 -8.11 6.20
N LEU A 95 -15.09 -9.09 5.34
CA LEU A 95 -16.02 -10.21 5.35
C LEU A 95 -15.47 -11.30 6.28
N LYS A 96 -16.33 -11.82 7.14
CA LYS A 96 -15.95 -12.90 8.01
C LYS A 96 -15.94 -14.20 7.22
N ILE A 97 -14.77 -14.83 7.17
CA ILE A 97 -14.62 -16.10 6.48
C ILE A 97 -14.84 -17.24 7.50
N PRO A 98 -15.80 -18.14 7.26
CA PRO A 98 -16.02 -19.25 8.18
C PRO A 98 -14.79 -20.12 8.32
N GLU A 99 -14.54 -20.59 9.52
CA GLU A 99 -13.46 -21.53 9.80
C GLU A 99 -13.77 -22.87 9.13
N ARG A 100 -12.75 -23.50 8.57
CA ARG A 100 -12.89 -24.76 7.83
C ARG A 100 -12.40 -25.94 8.64
#